data_f077c533cb1d7ba6d0193dcec07d97b9
#
_entry.id   f077c533cb1d7ba6d0193dcec07d97b9
#
_cell.length_a   1.000
_cell.length_b   1.000
_cell.length_c   1.000
_cell.angle_alpha   90.00
_cell.angle_beta   90.00
_cell.angle_gamma   90.00
#
_symmetry.space_group_name_H-M   'P 1'
#
loop_
_entity.id
_entity.type
_entity.pdbx_description
1 polymer ?
#
loop_
_entity_poly.entity_id
_entity_poly.type
_entity_poly.pdbx_seq_one_letter_code
_entity_poly.pdbx_strand_id
1 'polypeptide(L)'
;MGGFPETLRFELGIYVDQFVRWAKVNFEGFFEFIKDVTLALLLNIEKLLLVIPWWIVVILIFLLGWRLKSWKSGLLYSATIFLIGTFGLWGELMTTLGLVITSVIISLIIGIPVGILTAYSDRLEIILKPILDAMQTMPSFVYLIPAIMLFSLGLVPAVFATTIYAIPPVLRLTNLAIRRVPKEMKEAAQSFGSSKWQTLFKVELPQALPTIMTGINQTIMMAISMVVTTSMVGARGLGLNVITAINRIDIAMGFEAGVSIVIMAVILDRVTQGMADKFRYPESSE
;
A
#
# COMPACT_ATOMS: atom_id res chain seq x y z
N MET A 1 -2.06 -46.91 -8.23
CA MET A 1 -2.39 -45.47 -8.16
C MET A 1 -1.28 -44.73 -8.90
N GLY A 2 -1.59 -44.18 -10.09
CA GLY A 2 -0.58 -43.57 -10.93
C GLY A 2 -0.21 -42.15 -10.45
N GLY A 3 0.81 -42.04 -9.61
CA GLY A 3 1.44 -40.76 -9.31
C GLY A 3 2.20 -40.23 -10.53
N PHE A 4 2.41 -38.90 -10.60
CA PHE A 4 3.21 -38.29 -11.66
C PHE A 4 4.64 -38.85 -11.64
N PRO A 5 5.22 -39.26 -12.79
CA PRO A 5 6.54 -39.88 -12.83
C PRO A 5 7.63 -39.01 -12.22
N GLU A 6 8.45 -39.56 -11.31
CA GLU A 6 9.51 -38.80 -10.65
C GLU A 6 10.59 -38.33 -11.63
N THR A 7 10.81 -39.05 -12.71
CA THR A 7 11.76 -38.70 -13.79
C THR A 7 11.39 -37.43 -14.55
N LEU A 8 10.14 -36.99 -14.45
CA LEU A 8 9.65 -35.75 -15.08
C LEU A 8 9.56 -34.57 -14.09
N ARG A 9 9.97 -34.78 -12.83
CA ARG A 9 10.00 -33.68 -11.85
C ARG A 9 11.11 -32.71 -12.20
N PHE A 10 10.73 -31.45 -12.38
CA PHE A 10 11.67 -30.35 -12.58
C PHE A 10 11.69 -29.46 -11.33
N GLU A 11 12.82 -29.45 -10.65
CA GLU A 11 12.99 -28.71 -9.40
C GLU A 11 13.31 -27.22 -9.68
N LEU A 12 12.35 -26.48 -10.22
CA LEU A 12 12.50 -25.04 -10.53
C LEU A 12 12.95 -24.22 -9.31
N GLY A 13 12.53 -24.62 -8.10
CA GLY A 13 12.86 -23.94 -6.85
C GLY A 13 14.36 -23.82 -6.59
N ILE A 14 15.15 -24.80 -6.97
CA ILE A 14 16.63 -24.80 -6.79
C ILE A 14 17.26 -23.65 -7.61
N TYR A 15 16.82 -23.47 -8.85
CA TYR A 15 17.33 -22.40 -9.72
C TYR A 15 16.93 -21.02 -9.20
N VAL A 16 15.72 -20.88 -8.67
CA VAL A 16 15.25 -19.63 -8.05
C VAL A 16 16.07 -19.31 -6.80
N ASP A 17 16.31 -20.30 -5.91
CA ASP A 17 17.15 -20.13 -4.72
C ASP A 17 18.58 -19.71 -5.08
N GLN A 18 19.20 -20.40 -6.06
CA GLN A 18 20.54 -20.07 -6.55
C GLN A 18 20.60 -18.65 -7.11
N PHE A 19 19.59 -18.25 -7.91
CA PHE A 19 19.51 -16.90 -8.47
C PHE A 19 19.40 -15.84 -7.37
N VAL A 20 18.52 -16.04 -6.37
CA VAL A 20 18.36 -15.08 -5.27
C VAL A 20 19.63 -14.97 -4.42
N ARG A 21 20.31 -16.09 -4.13
CA ARG A 21 21.61 -16.08 -3.42
C ARG A 21 22.69 -15.36 -4.23
N TRP A 22 22.76 -15.65 -5.52
CA TRP A 22 23.69 -14.97 -6.42
C TRP A 22 23.41 -13.46 -6.45
N ALA A 23 22.15 -13.05 -6.60
CA ALA A 23 21.76 -11.64 -6.60
C ALA A 23 22.13 -10.97 -5.27
N LYS A 24 21.84 -11.63 -4.11
CA LYS A 24 22.16 -11.09 -2.78
C LYS A 24 23.65 -10.83 -2.61
N VAL A 25 24.51 -11.76 -3.08
CA VAL A 25 25.97 -11.62 -2.96
C VAL A 25 26.51 -10.56 -3.92
N ASN A 26 26.06 -10.57 -5.18
CA ASN A 26 26.61 -9.64 -6.19
C ASN A 26 26.08 -8.20 -6.05
N PHE A 27 24.91 -8.01 -5.47
CA PHE A 27 24.26 -6.72 -5.26
C PHE A 27 24.07 -6.39 -3.76
N GLU A 28 24.94 -6.90 -2.89
CA GLU A 28 24.85 -6.73 -1.43
C GLU A 28 24.70 -5.24 -1.05
N GLY A 29 25.54 -4.36 -1.55
CA GLY A 29 25.47 -2.92 -1.26
C GLY A 29 24.17 -2.26 -1.69
N PHE A 30 23.56 -2.74 -2.79
CA PHE A 30 22.26 -2.25 -3.25
C PHE A 30 21.14 -2.69 -2.30
N PHE A 31 21.14 -3.95 -1.85
CA PHE A 31 20.15 -4.45 -0.90
C PHE A 31 20.33 -3.84 0.50
N GLU A 32 21.56 -3.60 0.93
CA GLU A 32 21.83 -2.87 2.18
C GLU A 32 21.33 -1.43 2.10
N PHE A 33 21.59 -0.73 1.01
CA PHE A 33 21.05 0.62 0.79
C PHE A 33 19.50 0.65 0.86
N ILE A 34 18.82 -0.28 0.18
CA ILE A 34 17.36 -0.38 0.25
C ILE A 34 16.90 -0.64 1.68
N LYS A 35 17.59 -1.55 2.39
CA LYS A 35 17.29 -1.87 3.79
C LYS A 35 17.41 -0.64 4.66
N ASP A 36 18.51 0.10 4.57
CA ASP A 36 18.79 1.26 5.41
C ASP A 36 17.81 2.41 5.13
N VAL A 37 17.53 2.69 3.87
CA VAL A 37 16.55 3.72 3.48
C VAL A 37 15.14 3.34 3.96
N THR A 38 14.73 2.08 3.75
CA THR A 38 13.41 1.60 4.18
C THR A 38 13.29 1.65 5.70
N LEU A 39 14.32 1.20 6.43
CA LEU A 39 14.33 1.20 7.88
C LEU A 39 14.32 2.62 8.43
N ALA A 40 15.13 3.52 7.88
CA ALA A 40 15.16 4.93 8.27
C ALA A 40 13.80 5.61 8.05
N LEU A 41 13.17 5.38 6.89
CA LEU A 41 11.84 5.93 6.59
C LEU A 41 10.80 5.41 7.58
N LEU A 42 10.75 4.10 7.81
CA LEU A 42 9.81 3.46 8.73
C LEU A 42 9.98 3.99 10.16
N LEU A 43 11.21 3.97 10.69
CA LEU A 43 11.47 4.38 12.07
C LEU A 43 11.21 5.88 12.29
N ASN A 44 11.48 6.73 11.30
CA ASN A 44 11.16 8.15 11.39
C ASN A 44 9.64 8.40 11.39
N ILE A 45 8.88 7.69 10.54
CA ILE A 45 7.42 7.80 10.53
C ILE A 45 6.83 7.26 11.84
N GLU A 46 7.26 6.08 12.28
CA GLU A 46 6.82 5.48 13.54
C GLU A 46 7.11 6.40 14.73
N LYS A 47 8.34 6.93 14.83
CA LYS A 47 8.74 7.89 15.86
C LYS A 47 7.87 9.14 15.83
N LEU A 48 7.60 9.70 14.66
CA LEU A 48 6.73 10.85 14.50
C LEU A 48 5.32 10.56 15.05
N LEU A 49 4.74 9.41 14.69
CA LEU A 49 3.42 9.01 15.14
C LEU A 49 3.35 8.77 16.65
N LEU A 50 4.40 8.18 17.25
CA LEU A 50 4.46 7.89 18.68
C LEU A 50 4.70 9.16 19.54
N VAL A 51 5.36 10.18 19.00
CA VAL A 51 5.59 11.46 19.70
C VAL A 51 4.33 12.32 19.76
N ILE A 52 3.40 12.16 18.80
CA ILE A 52 2.14 12.92 18.79
C ILE A 52 1.26 12.46 19.96
N PRO A 53 0.86 13.35 20.88
CA PRO A 53 -0.08 13.01 21.96
C PRO A 53 -1.40 12.44 21.40
N TRP A 54 -1.92 11.40 22.04
CA TRP A 54 -3.14 10.70 21.59
C TRP A 54 -4.33 11.64 21.33
N TRP A 55 -4.52 12.66 22.17
CA TRP A 55 -5.61 13.62 22.04
C TRP A 55 -5.50 14.48 20.78
N ILE A 56 -4.27 14.79 20.32
CA ILE A 56 -4.06 15.50 19.05
C ILE A 56 -4.53 14.64 17.88
N VAL A 57 -4.20 13.35 17.90
CA VAL A 57 -4.65 12.41 16.83
C VAL A 57 -6.17 12.32 16.79
N VAL A 58 -6.82 12.21 17.95
CA VAL A 58 -8.30 12.17 18.06
C VAL A 58 -8.92 13.45 17.50
N ILE A 59 -8.37 14.63 17.85
CA ILE A 59 -8.84 15.92 17.32
C ILE A 59 -8.61 16.01 15.80
N LEU A 60 -7.44 15.60 15.31
CA LEU A 60 -7.15 15.63 13.87
C LEU A 60 -8.12 14.75 13.09
N ILE A 61 -8.43 13.55 13.58
CA ILE A 61 -9.40 12.66 12.94
C ILE A 61 -10.81 13.24 13.00
N PHE A 62 -11.20 13.88 14.11
CA PHE A 62 -12.46 14.61 14.19
C PHE A 62 -12.54 15.69 13.11
N LEU A 63 -11.53 16.55 13.02
CA LEU A 63 -11.49 17.66 12.04
C LEU A 63 -11.49 17.13 10.59
N LEU A 64 -10.75 16.07 10.30
CA LEU A 64 -10.72 15.43 8.99
C LEU A 64 -12.11 14.87 8.63
N GLY A 65 -12.74 14.11 9.53
CA GLY A 65 -14.07 13.56 9.31
C GLY A 65 -15.14 14.65 9.12
N TRP A 66 -15.04 15.73 9.91
CA TRP A 66 -15.93 16.88 9.78
C TRP A 66 -15.74 17.61 8.45
N ARG A 67 -14.49 17.91 8.09
CA ARG A 67 -14.16 18.66 6.87
C ARG A 67 -14.46 17.88 5.58
N LEU A 68 -14.29 16.55 5.61
CA LEU A 68 -14.47 15.70 4.44
C LEU A 68 -15.91 15.24 4.23
N LYS A 69 -16.69 15.10 5.29
CA LYS A 69 -18.06 14.56 5.19
C LYS A 69 -19.06 15.32 6.05
N SER A 70 -19.01 15.19 7.36
CA SER A 70 -19.91 15.84 8.31
C SER A 70 -19.39 15.80 9.74
N TRP A 71 -19.91 16.67 10.62
CA TRP A 71 -19.54 16.66 12.04
C TRP A 71 -19.89 15.32 12.74
N LYS A 72 -20.96 14.65 12.31
CA LYS A 72 -21.36 13.32 12.83
C LYS A 72 -20.31 12.25 12.47
N SER A 73 -19.79 12.30 11.23
CA SER A 73 -18.71 11.41 10.79
C SER A 73 -17.42 11.67 11.57
N GLY A 74 -17.07 12.94 11.80
CA GLY A 74 -15.94 13.31 12.63
C GLY A 74 -16.05 12.75 14.04
N LEU A 75 -17.22 12.89 14.68
CA LEU A 75 -17.48 12.35 16.00
C LEU A 75 -17.38 10.82 16.04
N LEU A 76 -17.94 10.14 15.05
CA LEU A 76 -17.88 8.67 14.96
C LEU A 76 -16.43 8.19 14.81
N TYR A 77 -15.65 8.79 13.91
CA TYR A 77 -14.25 8.38 13.68
C TYR A 77 -13.38 8.64 14.91
N SER A 78 -13.55 9.79 15.58
CA SER A 78 -12.82 10.09 16.80
C SER A 78 -13.21 9.18 17.96
N ALA A 79 -14.50 8.84 18.10
CA ALA A 79 -14.95 7.91 19.11
C ALA A 79 -14.40 6.48 18.89
N THR A 80 -14.37 6.01 17.62
CA THR A 80 -13.85 4.67 17.30
C THR A 80 -12.33 4.58 17.47
N ILE A 81 -11.56 5.62 17.11
CA ILE A 81 -10.11 5.58 17.36
C ILE A 81 -9.78 5.71 18.86
N PHE A 82 -10.57 6.49 19.61
CA PHE A 82 -10.45 6.58 21.06
C PHE A 82 -10.70 5.22 21.72
N LEU A 83 -11.65 4.43 21.21
CA LEU A 83 -11.91 3.07 21.66
C LEU A 83 -10.67 2.17 21.58
N ILE A 84 -9.84 2.30 20.53
CA ILE A 84 -8.57 1.55 20.43
C ILE A 84 -7.63 1.91 21.58
N GLY A 85 -7.61 3.19 21.97
CA GLY A 85 -6.86 3.65 23.14
C GLY A 85 -7.34 3.01 24.45
N THR A 86 -8.67 2.78 24.61
CA THR A 86 -9.22 2.12 25.81
C THR A 86 -8.88 0.62 25.87
N PHE A 87 -8.60 -0.03 24.75
CA PHE A 87 -8.06 -1.40 24.70
C PHE A 87 -6.58 -1.50 25.09
N GLY A 88 -5.90 -0.35 25.29
CA GLY A 88 -4.46 -0.32 25.57
C GLY A 88 -3.59 -0.55 24.34
N LEU A 89 -4.15 -0.52 23.13
CA LEU A 89 -3.48 -0.86 21.87
C LEU A 89 -3.02 0.39 21.09
N TRP A 90 -2.87 1.53 21.76
CA TRP A 90 -2.49 2.78 21.09
C TRP A 90 -1.11 2.74 20.45
N GLY A 91 -0.11 2.20 21.17
CA GLY A 91 1.24 2.04 20.66
C GLY A 91 1.29 1.13 19.43
N GLU A 92 0.62 0.00 19.50
CA GLU A 92 0.52 -0.99 18.43
C GLU A 92 -0.20 -0.42 17.18
N LEU A 93 -1.20 0.43 17.40
CA LEU A 93 -1.88 1.15 16.32
C LEU A 93 -0.90 2.09 15.60
N MET A 94 -0.11 2.89 16.34
CA MET A 94 0.85 3.83 15.75
C MET A 94 1.96 3.09 14.99
N THR A 95 2.48 2.01 15.54
CA THR A 95 3.46 1.15 14.87
C THR A 95 2.89 0.54 13.58
N THR A 96 1.65 0.05 13.61
CA THR A 96 0.97 -0.48 12.43
C THR A 96 0.76 0.59 11.36
N LEU A 97 0.30 1.78 11.76
CA LEU A 97 0.18 2.92 10.86
C LEU A 97 1.52 3.30 10.23
N GLY A 98 2.60 3.28 11.01
CA GLY A 98 3.96 3.53 10.51
C GLY A 98 4.35 2.57 9.39
N LEU A 99 4.11 1.28 9.58
CA LEU A 99 4.37 0.25 8.56
C LEU A 99 3.50 0.46 7.31
N VAL A 100 2.20 0.66 7.48
CA VAL A 100 1.24 0.88 6.38
C VAL A 100 1.61 2.12 5.59
N ILE A 101 1.81 3.26 6.25
CA ILE A 101 2.16 4.53 5.60
C ILE A 101 3.47 4.40 4.83
N THR A 102 4.50 3.78 5.43
CA THR A 102 5.80 3.57 4.78
C THR A 102 5.64 2.74 3.52
N SER A 103 4.95 1.61 3.60
CA SER A 103 4.73 0.71 2.46
C SER A 103 3.92 1.39 1.36
N VAL A 104 2.88 2.15 1.72
CA VAL A 104 2.07 2.91 0.76
C VAL A 104 2.91 3.99 0.09
N ILE A 105 3.68 4.79 0.82
CA ILE A 105 4.56 5.83 0.23
C ILE A 105 5.48 5.20 -0.82
N ILE A 106 6.16 4.11 -0.49
CA ILE A 106 7.07 3.43 -1.43
C ILE A 106 6.27 2.89 -2.64
N SER A 107 5.08 2.31 -2.40
CA SER A 107 4.21 1.83 -3.47
C SER A 107 3.78 2.95 -4.42
N LEU A 108 3.48 4.15 -3.91
CA LEU A 108 3.11 5.30 -4.72
C LEU A 108 4.29 5.87 -5.50
N ILE A 109 5.46 5.96 -4.88
CA ILE A 109 6.70 6.43 -5.53
C ILE A 109 7.07 5.54 -6.73
N ILE A 110 6.81 4.24 -6.64
CA ILE A 110 7.08 3.30 -7.74
C ILE A 110 5.87 3.22 -8.68
N GLY A 111 4.67 3.01 -8.14
CA GLY A 111 3.47 2.68 -8.91
C GLY A 111 2.95 3.82 -9.77
N ILE A 112 2.99 5.07 -9.29
CA ILE A 112 2.51 6.22 -10.07
C ILE A 112 3.43 6.48 -11.27
N PRO A 113 4.77 6.63 -11.14
CA PRO A 113 5.64 6.83 -12.30
C PRO A 113 5.60 5.68 -13.31
N VAL A 114 5.60 4.43 -12.83
CA VAL A 114 5.50 3.27 -13.73
C VAL A 114 4.13 3.23 -14.40
N GLY A 115 3.05 3.57 -13.70
CA GLY A 115 1.70 3.72 -14.27
C GLY A 115 1.64 4.78 -15.38
N ILE A 116 2.30 5.93 -15.18
CA ILE A 116 2.42 6.97 -16.21
C ILE A 116 3.21 6.44 -17.42
N LEU A 117 4.37 5.81 -17.19
CA LEU A 117 5.19 5.24 -18.27
C LEU A 117 4.42 4.21 -19.11
N THR A 118 3.65 3.35 -18.45
CA THR A 118 2.81 2.35 -19.14
C THR A 118 1.66 2.99 -19.91
N ALA A 119 1.14 4.15 -19.44
CA ALA A 119 0.10 4.88 -20.17
C ALA A 119 0.58 5.42 -21.52
N TYR A 120 1.88 5.74 -21.63
CA TYR A 120 2.50 6.23 -22.88
C TYR A 120 3.12 5.14 -23.74
N SER A 121 3.15 3.87 -23.29
CA SER A 121 3.80 2.78 -24.02
C SER A 121 2.96 1.50 -23.99
N ASP A 122 2.33 1.18 -25.12
CA ASP A 122 1.54 -0.06 -25.26
C ASP A 122 2.41 -1.31 -25.07
N ARG A 123 3.70 -1.25 -25.46
CA ARG A 123 4.62 -2.38 -25.26
C ARG A 123 4.85 -2.65 -23.77
N LEU A 124 5.04 -1.60 -22.96
CA LEU A 124 5.21 -1.74 -21.51
C LEU A 124 3.91 -2.26 -20.87
N GLU A 125 2.75 -1.79 -21.32
CA GLU A 125 1.46 -2.27 -20.83
C GLU A 125 1.28 -3.76 -21.10
N ILE A 126 1.54 -4.23 -22.33
CA ILE A 126 1.42 -5.65 -22.72
C ILE A 126 2.32 -6.53 -21.86
N ILE A 127 3.54 -6.07 -21.51
CA ILE A 127 4.48 -6.83 -20.68
C ILE A 127 4.06 -6.81 -19.20
N LEU A 128 3.68 -5.64 -18.67
CA LEU A 128 3.39 -5.50 -17.24
C LEU A 128 2.02 -6.05 -16.84
N LYS A 129 1.03 -6.01 -17.74
CA LYS A 129 -0.32 -6.47 -17.44
C LYS A 129 -0.37 -7.91 -16.90
N PRO A 130 0.21 -8.94 -17.56
CA PRO A 130 0.20 -10.29 -17.03
C PRO A 130 1.00 -10.43 -15.72
N ILE A 131 2.06 -9.62 -15.52
CA ILE A 131 2.80 -9.61 -14.25
C ILE A 131 1.91 -9.09 -13.12
N LEU A 132 1.21 -7.97 -13.35
CA LEU A 132 0.28 -7.42 -12.36
C LEU A 132 -0.92 -8.35 -12.11
N ASP A 133 -1.39 -9.09 -13.13
CA ASP A 133 -2.43 -10.10 -12.97
C ASP A 133 -1.95 -11.24 -12.08
N ALA A 134 -0.74 -11.75 -12.32
CA ALA A 134 -0.11 -12.76 -11.48
C ALA A 134 0.06 -12.26 -10.04
N MET A 135 0.56 -11.03 -9.86
CA MET A 135 0.70 -10.41 -8.54
C MET A 135 -0.61 -10.34 -7.77
N GLN A 136 -1.74 -10.07 -8.40
CA GLN A 136 -3.04 -9.98 -7.72
C GLN A 136 -3.69 -11.34 -7.44
N THR A 137 -3.28 -12.39 -8.15
CA THR A 137 -3.80 -13.75 -7.93
C THR A 137 -2.96 -14.55 -6.94
N MET A 138 -1.72 -14.15 -6.69
CA MET A 138 -0.84 -14.83 -5.74
C MET A 138 -1.32 -14.65 -4.30
N PRO A 139 -1.34 -15.71 -3.49
CA PRO A 139 -1.57 -15.59 -2.04
C PRO A 139 -0.57 -14.64 -1.38
N SER A 140 -1.04 -13.80 -0.45
CA SER A 140 -0.23 -12.80 0.23
C SER A 140 1.04 -13.36 0.90
N PHE A 141 0.99 -14.58 1.42
CA PHE A 141 2.14 -15.26 2.02
C PHE A 141 3.32 -15.47 1.07
N VAL A 142 3.07 -15.64 -0.22
CA VAL A 142 4.12 -15.90 -1.21
C VAL A 142 5.09 -14.74 -1.31
N TYR A 143 4.64 -13.50 -1.07
CA TYR A 143 5.48 -12.31 -1.08
C TYR A 143 6.49 -12.24 0.07
N LEU A 144 6.22 -12.96 1.18
CA LEU A 144 7.14 -13.02 2.31
C LEU A 144 8.42 -13.80 1.99
N ILE A 145 8.33 -14.81 1.11
CA ILE A 145 9.46 -15.71 0.81
C ILE A 145 10.65 -14.91 0.24
N PRO A 146 10.52 -14.19 -0.90
CA PRO A 146 11.63 -13.40 -1.43
C PRO A 146 12.05 -12.27 -0.49
N ALA A 147 11.11 -11.67 0.25
CA ALA A 147 11.41 -10.62 1.20
C ALA A 147 12.33 -11.11 2.33
N ILE A 148 12.05 -12.28 2.90
CA ILE A 148 12.89 -12.89 3.94
C ILE A 148 14.25 -13.32 3.39
N MET A 149 14.27 -13.88 2.18
CA MET A 149 15.53 -14.33 1.55
C MET A 149 16.49 -13.16 1.31
N LEU A 150 15.98 -11.99 0.92
CA LEU A 150 16.78 -10.80 0.64
C LEU A 150 17.17 -10.04 1.92
N PHE A 151 16.24 -9.85 2.87
CA PHE A 151 16.42 -8.93 4.00
C PHE A 151 16.45 -9.62 5.39
N SER A 152 16.35 -10.96 5.43
CA SER A 152 16.20 -11.75 6.67
C SER A 152 14.88 -11.44 7.38
N LEU A 153 14.67 -11.90 8.61
CA LEU A 153 13.46 -11.60 9.39
C LEU A 153 13.52 -10.17 9.96
N GLY A 154 12.38 -9.48 10.03
CA GLY A 154 12.27 -8.18 10.67
C GLY A 154 11.31 -7.22 9.97
N LEU A 155 11.47 -5.92 10.27
CA LEU A 155 10.60 -4.85 9.78
C LEU A 155 10.77 -4.59 8.27
N VAL A 156 12.00 -4.67 7.75
CA VAL A 156 12.28 -4.37 6.34
C VAL A 156 11.61 -5.36 5.39
N PRO A 157 11.72 -6.71 5.56
CA PRO A 157 10.98 -7.63 4.71
C PRO A 157 9.46 -7.47 4.81
N ALA A 158 8.95 -7.05 5.98
CA ALA A 158 7.53 -6.75 6.15
C ALA A 158 7.08 -5.58 5.26
N VAL A 159 7.82 -4.45 5.30
CA VAL A 159 7.56 -3.29 4.43
C VAL A 159 7.72 -3.67 2.96
N PHE A 160 8.78 -4.39 2.60
CA PHE A 160 9.06 -4.80 1.23
C PHE A 160 7.95 -5.68 0.64
N ALA A 161 7.54 -6.74 1.37
CA ALA A 161 6.45 -7.61 0.95
C ALA A 161 5.12 -6.85 0.81
N THR A 162 4.79 -5.98 1.79
CA THR A 162 3.59 -5.14 1.75
C THR A 162 3.62 -4.19 0.55
N THR A 163 4.77 -3.57 0.28
CA THR A 163 4.94 -2.66 -0.85
C THR A 163 4.67 -3.37 -2.18
N ILE A 164 5.32 -4.52 -2.43
CA ILE A 164 5.13 -5.27 -3.68
C ILE A 164 3.67 -5.70 -3.83
N TYR A 165 3.06 -6.21 -2.76
CA TYR A 165 1.66 -6.64 -2.77
C TYR A 165 0.69 -5.49 -3.07
N ALA A 166 1.01 -4.27 -2.60
CA ALA A 166 0.13 -3.10 -2.70
C ALA A 166 0.33 -2.24 -3.97
N ILE A 167 1.40 -2.44 -4.76
CA ILE A 167 1.67 -1.66 -5.99
C ILE A 167 0.61 -1.83 -7.09
N PRO A 168 0.07 -3.02 -7.41
CA PRO A 168 -0.74 -3.24 -8.60
C PRO A 168 -1.93 -2.28 -8.78
N PRO A 169 -2.76 -1.96 -7.75
CA PRO A 169 -3.90 -1.07 -7.93
C PRO A 169 -3.51 0.34 -8.38
N VAL A 170 -2.55 0.98 -7.71
CA VAL A 170 -2.16 2.35 -8.05
C VAL A 170 -1.53 2.42 -9.45
N LEU A 171 -0.72 1.42 -9.82
CA LEU A 171 -0.11 1.36 -11.14
C LEU A 171 -1.18 1.24 -12.23
N ARG A 172 -2.11 0.29 -12.10
CA ARG A 172 -3.19 0.07 -13.07
C ARG A 172 -4.12 1.26 -13.19
N LEU A 173 -4.54 1.82 -12.05
CA LEU A 173 -5.46 2.94 -12.06
C LEU A 173 -4.80 4.23 -12.54
N THR A 174 -3.50 4.42 -12.33
CA THR A 174 -2.75 5.52 -12.93
C THR A 174 -2.65 5.36 -14.45
N ASN A 175 -2.31 4.18 -14.96
CA ASN A 175 -2.31 3.88 -16.40
C ASN A 175 -3.69 4.18 -17.00
N LEU A 176 -4.73 3.60 -16.44
CA LEU A 176 -6.11 3.77 -16.92
C LEU A 176 -6.54 5.24 -16.90
N ALA A 177 -6.22 5.96 -15.84
CA ALA A 177 -6.60 7.36 -15.65
C ALA A 177 -5.99 8.26 -16.73
N ILE A 178 -4.68 8.11 -16.99
CA ILE A 178 -3.97 8.90 -18.02
C ILE A 178 -4.48 8.57 -19.43
N ARG A 179 -4.76 7.29 -19.72
CA ARG A 179 -5.28 6.86 -21.03
C ARG A 179 -6.71 7.36 -21.28
N ARG A 180 -7.52 7.53 -20.24
CA ARG A 180 -8.90 8.01 -20.33
C ARG A 180 -9.05 9.52 -20.51
N VAL A 181 -7.96 10.28 -20.35
CA VAL A 181 -8.01 11.74 -20.61
C VAL A 181 -8.39 11.96 -22.08
N PRO A 182 -9.44 12.77 -22.38
CA PRO A 182 -9.90 13.02 -23.75
C PRO A 182 -8.78 13.52 -24.66
N LYS A 183 -8.71 12.98 -25.88
CA LYS A 183 -7.68 13.35 -26.86
C LYS A 183 -7.77 14.81 -27.24
N GLU A 184 -8.96 15.33 -27.34
CA GLU A 184 -9.26 16.74 -27.66
C GLU A 184 -8.60 17.70 -26.69
N MET A 185 -8.57 17.37 -25.41
CA MET A 185 -7.87 18.17 -24.38
C MET A 185 -6.35 18.16 -24.57
N LYS A 186 -5.80 17.01 -24.94
CA LYS A 186 -4.36 16.87 -25.20
C LYS A 186 -3.96 17.62 -26.47
N GLU A 187 -4.75 17.50 -27.53
CA GLU A 187 -4.55 18.18 -28.82
C GLU A 187 -4.71 19.71 -28.66
N ALA A 188 -5.69 20.17 -27.93
CA ALA A 188 -5.85 21.58 -27.60
C ALA A 188 -4.62 22.15 -26.88
N ALA A 189 -4.14 21.45 -25.83
CA ALA A 189 -2.96 21.89 -25.10
C ALA A 189 -1.72 21.97 -26.01
N GLN A 190 -1.56 21.00 -26.90
CA GLN A 190 -0.44 20.98 -27.87
C GLN A 190 -0.57 22.09 -28.91
N SER A 191 -1.79 22.42 -29.36
CA SER A 191 -2.05 23.52 -30.28
C SER A 191 -1.69 24.88 -29.68
N PHE A 192 -1.76 25.05 -28.36
CA PHE A 192 -1.27 26.19 -27.62
C PHE A 192 0.24 26.12 -27.31
N GLY A 193 0.98 25.18 -27.91
CA GLY A 193 2.44 25.08 -27.79
C GLY A 193 2.93 24.39 -26.51
N SER A 194 2.08 23.66 -25.79
CA SER A 194 2.54 22.94 -24.58
C SER A 194 3.43 21.76 -24.92
N SER A 195 4.54 21.64 -24.20
CA SER A 195 5.41 20.45 -24.25
C SER A 195 4.72 19.23 -23.65
N LYS A 196 5.21 18.01 -23.95
CA LYS A 196 4.70 16.74 -23.38
C LYS A 196 4.62 16.77 -21.84
N TRP A 197 5.63 17.31 -21.17
CA TRP A 197 5.67 17.44 -19.72
C TRP A 197 4.64 18.46 -19.21
N GLN A 198 4.46 19.57 -19.91
CA GLN A 198 3.44 20.55 -19.55
C GLN A 198 2.03 19.98 -19.73
N THR A 199 1.78 19.24 -20.81
CA THR A 199 0.51 18.54 -21.01
C THR A 199 0.26 17.52 -19.92
N LEU A 200 1.26 16.70 -19.56
CA LEU A 200 1.14 15.72 -18.47
C LEU A 200 0.76 16.40 -17.13
N PHE A 201 1.55 17.39 -16.68
CA PHE A 201 1.37 17.96 -15.35
C PHE A 201 0.21 18.95 -15.24
N LYS A 202 -0.13 19.68 -16.33
CA LYS A 202 -1.15 20.72 -16.30
C LYS A 202 -2.52 20.28 -16.83
N VAL A 203 -2.58 19.20 -17.61
CA VAL A 203 -3.82 18.72 -18.22
C VAL A 203 -4.14 17.29 -17.78
N GLU A 204 -3.24 16.35 -18.07
CA GLU A 204 -3.55 14.93 -17.88
C GLU A 204 -3.63 14.52 -16.41
N LEU A 205 -2.63 14.87 -15.59
CA LEU A 205 -2.61 14.51 -14.16
C LEU A 205 -3.78 15.12 -13.37
N PRO A 206 -4.13 16.41 -13.54
CA PRO A 206 -5.31 16.99 -12.87
C PRO A 206 -6.61 16.26 -13.25
N GLN A 207 -6.81 15.91 -14.52
CA GLN A 207 -7.97 15.15 -14.97
C GLN A 207 -7.95 13.69 -14.50
N ALA A 208 -6.78 13.07 -14.42
CA ALA A 208 -6.59 11.70 -13.96
C ALA A 208 -6.69 11.55 -12.44
N LEU A 209 -6.53 12.64 -11.67
CA LEU A 209 -6.37 12.64 -10.22
C LEU A 209 -7.49 11.87 -9.48
N PRO A 210 -8.80 12.01 -9.79
CA PRO A 210 -9.85 11.26 -9.10
C PRO A 210 -9.68 9.75 -9.21
N THR A 211 -9.30 9.25 -10.40
CA THR A 211 -9.07 7.83 -10.63
C THR A 211 -7.76 7.36 -9.97
N ILE A 212 -6.70 8.18 -9.99
CA ILE A 212 -5.46 7.89 -9.27
C ILE A 212 -5.71 7.80 -7.76
N MET A 213 -6.52 8.71 -7.19
CA MET A 213 -6.90 8.66 -5.78
C MET A 213 -7.65 7.37 -5.41
N THR A 214 -8.48 6.84 -6.33
CA THR A 214 -9.09 5.52 -6.15
C THR A 214 -8.02 4.42 -6.10
N GLY A 215 -6.98 4.52 -6.92
CA GLY A 215 -5.81 3.62 -6.89
C GLY A 215 -5.05 3.69 -5.57
N ILE A 216 -4.83 4.91 -5.07
CA ILE A 216 -4.20 5.14 -3.77
C ILE A 216 -5.02 4.50 -2.64
N ASN A 217 -6.33 4.69 -2.65
CA ASN A 217 -7.21 4.07 -1.66
C ASN A 217 -7.13 2.55 -1.67
N GLN A 218 -7.18 1.92 -2.85
CA GLN A 218 -7.03 0.47 -2.98
C GLN A 218 -5.66 -0.01 -2.52
N THR A 219 -4.58 0.73 -2.80
CA THR A 219 -3.22 0.45 -2.33
C THR A 219 -3.16 0.47 -0.80
N ILE A 220 -3.78 1.47 -0.14
CA ILE A 220 -3.87 1.53 1.32
C ILE A 220 -4.60 0.30 1.87
N MET A 221 -5.74 -0.09 1.29
CA MET A 221 -6.52 -1.24 1.74
C MET A 221 -5.73 -2.55 1.58
N MET A 222 -4.99 -2.71 0.49
CA MET A 222 -4.11 -3.86 0.29
C MET A 222 -2.96 -3.87 1.31
N ALA A 223 -2.35 -2.72 1.61
CA ALA A 223 -1.30 -2.63 2.62
C ALA A 223 -1.83 -3.02 4.02
N ILE A 224 -3.03 -2.59 4.38
CA ILE A 224 -3.66 -2.96 5.65
C ILE A 224 -3.95 -4.47 5.71
N SER A 225 -4.38 -5.08 4.62
CA SER A 225 -4.65 -6.53 4.59
C SER A 225 -3.41 -7.38 4.85
N MET A 226 -2.19 -6.83 4.60
CA MET A 226 -0.93 -7.49 4.87
C MET A 226 -0.47 -7.42 6.34
N VAL A 227 -1.10 -6.60 7.18
CA VAL A 227 -0.65 -6.31 8.56
C VAL A 227 -0.45 -7.58 9.39
N VAL A 228 -1.42 -8.49 9.37
CA VAL A 228 -1.33 -9.76 10.12
C VAL A 228 -0.29 -10.68 9.48
N THR A 229 -0.29 -10.79 8.16
CA THR A 229 0.64 -11.65 7.41
C THR A 229 2.10 -11.25 7.63
N THR A 230 2.40 -9.95 7.62
CA THR A 230 3.77 -9.44 7.83
C THR A 230 4.25 -9.59 9.26
N SER A 231 3.35 -9.70 10.22
CA SER A 231 3.73 -9.98 11.61
C SER A 231 4.34 -11.38 11.79
N MET A 232 4.06 -12.32 10.88
CA MET A 232 4.71 -13.64 10.87
C MET A 232 6.21 -13.58 10.55
N VAL A 233 6.68 -12.49 9.94
CA VAL A 233 8.10 -12.30 9.58
C VAL A 233 8.79 -11.27 10.47
N GLY A 234 8.14 -10.85 11.57
CA GLY A 234 8.73 -9.98 12.59
C GLY A 234 8.24 -8.54 12.57
N ALA A 235 7.17 -8.22 11.84
CA ALA A 235 6.51 -6.91 11.98
C ALA A 235 5.82 -6.81 13.35
N ARG A 236 5.95 -5.64 13.97
CA ARG A 236 5.31 -5.30 15.24
C ARG A 236 3.96 -4.65 14.99
N GLY A 237 3.20 -4.41 16.06
CA GLY A 237 1.92 -3.70 16.04
C GLY A 237 0.71 -4.63 16.16
N LEU A 238 -0.46 -4.16 15.75
CA LEU A 238 -1.75 -4.86 15.90
C LEU A 238 -1.77 -6.26 15.30
N GLY A 239 -1.08 -6.47 14.18
CA GLY A 239 -1.00 -7.78 13.53
C GLY A 239 -0.29 -8.83 14.41
N LEU A 240 0.74 -8.43 15.16
CA LEU A 240 1.43 -9.32 16.11
C LEU A 240 0.48 -9.74 17.25
N ASN A 241 -0.37 -8.82 17.73
CA ASN A 241 -1.36 -9.15 18.76
C ASN A 241 -2.37 -10.17 18.25
N VAL A 242 -2.82 -10.05 16.99
CA VAL A 242 -3.71 -11.06 16.37
C VAL A 242 -3.03 -12.42 16.31
N ILE A 243 -1.79 -12.51 15.83
CA ILE A 243 -1.06 -13.78 15.75
C ILE A 243 -0.81 -14.38 17.14
N THR A 244 -0.46 -13.53 18.11
CA THR A 244 -0.25 -13.96 19.50
C THR A 244 -1.55 -14.50 20.10
N ALA A 245 -2.67 -13.84 19.86
CA ALA A 245 -3.98 -14.25 20.29
C ALA A 245 -4.38 -15.62 19.70
N ILE A 246 -4.14 -15.83 18.40
CA ILE A 246 -4.36 -17.13 17.73
C ILE A 246 -3.53 -18.23 18.39
N ASN A 247 -2.23 -17.98 18.60
CA ASN A 247 -1.32 -18.97 19.18
C ASN A 247 -1.65 -19.31 20.64
N ARG A 248 -2.23 -18.36 21.39
CA ARG A 248 -2.64 -18.52 22.79
C ARG A 248 -4.10 -18.91 22.96
N ILE A 249 -4.88 -18.95 21.87
CA ILE A 249 -6.33 -19.15 21.88
C ILE A 249 -7.01 -18.10 22.78
N ASP A 250 -6.48 -16.85 22.77
CA ASP A 250 -7.01 -15.72 23.55
C ASP A 250 -8.01 -14.94 22.69
N ILE A 251 -9.29 -15.24 22.90
CA ILE A 251 -10.40 -14.64 22.14
C ILE A 251 -10.51 -13.14 22.44
N ALA A 252 -10.26 -12.69 23.67
CA ALA A 252 -10.40 -11.30 24.06
C ALA A 252 -9.35 -10.44 23.34
N MET A 253 -8.08 -10.81 23.45
CA MET A 253 -6.97 -10.13 22.77
C MET A 253 -7.14 -10.14 21.24
N GLY A 254 -7.58 -11.27 20.67
CA GLY A 254 -7.81 -11.42 19.24
C GLY A 254 -8.94 -10.53 18.73
N PHE A 255 -10.01 -10.40 19.50
CA PHE A 255 -11.15 -9.53 19.19
C PHE A 255 -10.74 -8.05 19.23
N GLU A 256 -10.09 -7.60 20.31
CA GLU A 256 -9.64 -6.21 20.47
C GLU A 256 -8.66 -5.79 19.37
N ALA A 257 -7.67 -6.63 19.06
CA ALA A 257 -6.71 -6.37 18.00
C ALA A 257 -7.36 -6.39 16.62
N GLY A 258 -8.24 -7.35 16.35
CA GLY A 258 -8.97 -7.45 15.07
C GLY A 258 -9.88 -6.25 14.82
N VAL A 259 -10.68 -5.87 15.83
CA VAL A 259 -11.55 -4.67 15.76
C VAL A 259 -10.72 -3.41 15.56
N SER A 260 -9.56 -3.30 16.22
CA SER A 260 -8.65 -2.15 16.04
C SER A 260 -8.14 -2.03 14.61
N ILE A 261 -7.77 -3.13 13.95
CA ILE A 261 -7.39 -3.15 12.53
C ILE A 261 -8.56 -2.71 11.64
N VAL A 262 -9.77 -3.20 11.90
CA VAL A 262 -10.97 -2.82 11.13
C VAL A 262 -11.28 -1.33 11.29
N ILE A 263 -11.23 -0.79 12.50
CA ILE A 263 -11.43 0.64 12.76
C ILE A 263 -10.40 1.47 11.99
N MET A 264 -9.12 1.11 12.09
CA MET A 264 -8.03 1.77 11.35
C MET A 264 -8.31 1.74 9.84
N ALA A 265 -8.68 0.59 9.29
CA ALA A 265 -8.99 0.42 7.87
C ALA A 265 -10.15 1.31 7.44
N VAL A 266 -11.25 1.31 8.18
CA VAL A 266 -12.44 2.13 7.88
C VAL A 266 -12.11 3.61 7.93
N ILE A 267 -11.36 4.09 8.91
CA ILE A 267 -10.97 5.50 9.02
C ILE A 267 -10.11 5.91 7.83
N LEU A 268 -9.07 5.13 7.49
CA LEU A 268 -8.19 5.41 6.37
C LEU A 268 -8.96 5.39 5.04
N ASP A 269 -9.84 4.41 4.83
CA ASP A 269 -10.70 4.34 3.65
C ASP A 269 -11.58 5.60 3.52
N ARG A 270 -12.29 5.97 4.58
CA ARG A 270 -13.20 7.13 4.55
C ARG A 270 -12.47 8.45 4.35
N VAL A 271 -11.32 8.62 4.99
CA VAL A 271 -10.48 9.81 4.81
C VAL A 271 -9.98 9.89 3.36
N THR A 272 -9.47 8.80 2.81
CA THR A 272 -8.93 8.78 1.44
C THR A 272 -10.02 8.97 0.40
N GLN A 273 -11.20 8.34 0.56
CA GLN A 273 -12.36 8.57 -0.30
C GLN A 273 -12.84 10.03 -0.23
N GLY A 274 -12.97 10.58 0.98
CA GLY A 274 -13.38 11.97 1.15
C GLY A 274 -12.39 12.97 0.54
N MET A 275 -11.10 12.63 0.49
CA MET A 275 -10.10 13.40 -0.26
C MET A 275 -10.31 13.26 -1.77
N ALA A 276 -10.55 12.05 -2.27
CA ALA A 276 -10.81 11.80 -3.69
C ALA A 276 -12.02 12.55 -4.21
N ASP A 277 -13.11 12.60 -3.43
CA ASP A 277 -14.35 13.28 -3.81
C ASP A 277 -14.16 14.79 -4.00
N LYS A 278 -13.22 15.43 -3.30
CA LYS A 278 -12.89 16.85 -3.48
C LYS A 278 -12.22 17.16 -4.82
N PHE A 279 -11.61 16.16 -5.45
CA PHE A 279 -10.96 16.31 -6.76
C PHE A 279 -11.87 15.88 -7.92
N ARG A 280 -13.08 15.37 -7.63
CA ARG A 280 -14.07 15.11 -8.69
C ARG A 280 -14.58 16.43 -9.22
N TYR A 281 -14.40 16.66 -10.51
CA TYR A 281 -15.09 17.73 -11.19
C TYR A 281 -16.59 17.40 -11.24
N PRO A 282 -17.50 18.39 -11.07
CA PRO A 282 -18.91 18.17 -11.32
C PRO A 282 -19.06 17.66 -12.76
N GLU A 283 -19.58 16.46 -12.95
CA GLU A 283 -20.02 16.02 -14.27
C GLU A 283 -21.08 17.02 -14.70
N SER A 284 -20.88 17.65 -15.87
CA SER A 284 -21.91 18.46 -16.49
C SER A 284 -23.14 17.56 -16.66
N SER A 285 -24.16 17.80 -15.86
CA SER A 285 -25.47 17.16 -16.04
C SER A 285 -25.96 17.49 -17.44
N GLU A 286 -25.80 16.52 -18.37
CA GLU A 286 -26.61 16.50 -19.59
C GLU A 286 -28.04 16.07 -19.27
#